data_2a5cf2cd53f98f1db6fe7d3087bea270
#
_entry.id   2a5cf2cd53f98f1db6fe7d3087bea270
#
_cell.length_a   1.000
_cell.length_b   1.000
_cell.length_c   1.000
_cell.angle_alpha   90.00
_cell.angle_beta   90.00
_cell.angle_gamma   90.00
#
_symmetry.space_group_name_H-M   'P 1'
#
loop_
_entity.id
_entity.type
_entity.pdbx_description
1 polymer ?
#
loop_
_entity_poly.entity_id
_entity_poly.type
_entity_poly.pdbx_seq_one_letter_code
_entity_poly.pdbx_strand_id
1 'polypeptide(L)'
;AMETGSFLVNEKSAVLPEVYLIGQEAKTLSEGLGRKIQLRVSIFGPLEHYLHEIGNTPYQDVLEGLAGTIQRFAKNSVLNNKYIETAVVSIDEPSFGFNNIQAPSDVICGVLEKTFDFKGAVRQIHLHSAAGVHDLLSVKNLDVLSFEYAASPKNIDAVSKSMLEGADKQIRVGIARTDIDSILAELYEKGVGKPSVDQLVEPKETIEKRYRVAKQKYGDRMTFTGPDCGLGGWPSQESAQLLLERTVKAVKLAQKN
;
A
#
# COMPACT_ATOMS: atom_id res chain seq x y z
N ALA A 1 20.72 3.87 16.28
CA ALA A 1 21.14 5.12 15.71
C ALA A 1 20.05 6.21 15.72
N MET A 2 19.33 6.32 16.83
CA MET A 2 18.40 7.46 17.07
C MET A 2 19.16 8.71 17.42
N GLU A 3 18.65 9.88 17.05
CA GLU A 3 19.15 11.15 17.53
C GLU A 3 18.84 11.30 19.02
N THR A 4 19.79 11.83 19.80
CA THR A 4 19.66 11.94 21.26
C THR A 4 18.43 12.77 21.62
N GLY A 5 17.52 12.20 22.44
CA GLY A 5 16.31 12.88 22.92
C GLY A 5 15.15 12.96 21.97
N SER A 6 15.17 12.24 20.84
CA SER A 6 14.04 12.15 19.89
C SER A 6 13.83 10.71 19.41
N PHE A 7 12.60 10.41 18.99
CA PHE A 7 12.27 9.16 18.27
C PHE A 7 12.64 9.23 16.78
N LEU A 8 13.66 10.02 16.44
CA LEU A 8 14.07 10.31 15.08
C LEU A 8 15.32 9.50 14.73
N VAL A 9 15.20 8.56 13.79
CA VAL A 9 16.33 7.78 13.26
C VAL A 9 17.24 8.67 12.43
N ASN A 10 18.58 8.56 12.61
CA ASN A 10 19.52 9.31 11.80
C ASN A 10 19.30 9.05 10.30
N GLU A 11 19.35 10.10 9.47
CA GLU A 11 19.03 10.03 8.04
C GLU A 11 19.88 8.97 7.30
N LYS A 12 21.15 8.85 7.61
CA LYS A 12 22.05 7.85 6.99
C LYS A 12 21.72 6.40 7.39
N SER A 13 21.03 6.22 8.52
CA SER A 13 20.62 4.90 9.04
C SER A 13 19.21 4.50 8.63
N ALA A 14 18.43 5.42 8.08
CA ALA A 14 17.06 5.17 7.61
C ALA A 14 17.09 4.50 6.23
N VAL A 15 17.56 3.26 6.16
CA VAL A 15 17.71 2.48 4.93
C VAL A 15 16.94 1.18 5.04
N LEU A 16 16.13 0.87 4.03
CA LEU A 16 15.52 -0.45 3.87
C LEU A 16 16.52 -1.39 3.18
N PRO A 17 16.91 -2.50 3.84
CA PRO A 17 17.92 -3.42 3.28
C PRO A 17 17.54 -3.95 1.91
N GLU A 18 16.26 -4.26 1.67
CA GLU A 18 15.74 -4.79 0.42
C GLU A 18 15.87 -3.76 -0.73
N VAL A 19 15.58 -2.50 -0.45
CA VAL A 19 15.72 -1.41 -1.43
C VAL A 19 17.20 -1.16 -1.75
N TYR A 20 18.05 -1.22 -0.74
CA TYR A 20 19.50 -1.10 -0.93
C TYR A 20 20.04 -2.24 -1.81
N LEU A 21 19.69 -3.49 -1.51
CA LEU A 21 20.17 -4.66 -2.25
C LEU A 21 19.72 -4.65 -3.70
N ILE A 22 18.43 -4.38 -3.95
CA ILE A 22 17.93 -4.31 -5.34
C ILE A 22 18.54 -3.14 -6.11
N GLY A 23 18.88 -2.06 -5.41
CA GLY A 23 19.60 -0.92 -5.98
C GLY A 23 21.01 -1.28 -6.45
N GLN A 24 21.73 -2.13 -5.71
CA GLN A 24 23.06 -2.64 -6.09
C GLN A 24 22.97 -3.53 -7.34
N GLU A 25 21.96 -4.39 -7.42
CA GLU A 25 21.75 -5.34 -8.52
C GLU A 25 20.96 -4.74 -9.72
N ALA A 26 20.57 -3.48 -9.64
CA ALA A 26 19.67 -2.85 -10.60
C ALA A 26 20.14 -2.95 -12.05
N LYS A 27 21.45 -2.82 -12.30
CA LYS A 27 22.01 -2.94 -13.66
C LYS A 27 21.82 -4.35 -14.21
N THR A 28 22.28 -5.35 -13.50
CA THR A 28 22.21 -6.78 -13.90
C THR A 28 20.77 -7.19 -14.16
N LEU A 29 19.86 -6.84 -13.22
CA LEU A 29 18.45 -7.16 -13.34
C LEU A 29 17.76 -6.44 -14.52
N SER A 30 18.05 -5.15 -14.71
CA SER A 30 17.49 -4.35 -15.80
C SER A 30 17.93 -4.86 -17.16
N GLU A 31 19.22 -5.18 -17.32
CA GLU A 31 19.80 -5.74 -18.54
C GLU A 31 19.21 -7.13 -18.83
N GLY A 32 19.06 -8.00 -17.81
CA GLY A 32 18.43 -9.31 -17.96
C GLY A 32 16.95 -9.26 -18.34
N LEU A 33 16.22 -8.26 -17.85
CA LEU A 33 14.80 -8.03 -18.16
C LEU A 33 14.57 -7.23 -19.46
N GLY A 34 15.61 -6.62 -20.02
CA GLY A 34 15.50 -5.74 -21.19
C GLY A 34 14.67 -4.47 -20.95
N ARG A 35 14.50 -4.04 -19.70
CA ARG A 35 13.73 -2.85 -19.34
C ARG A 35 14.16 -2.27 -18.00
N LYS A 36 13.86 -0.98 -17.80
CA LYS A 36 14.04 -0.31 -16.50
C LYS A 36 13.14 -0.97 -15.44
N ILE A 37 13.69 -1.18 -14.25
CA ILE A 37 12.96 -1.73 -13.11
C ILE A 37 12.12 -0.61 -12.49
N GLN A 38 10.85 -0.89 -12.24
CA GLN A 38 9.97 -0.02 -11.47
C GLN A 38 9.66 -0.65 -10.13
N LEU A 39 9.95 0.06 -9.05
CA LEU A 39 9.68 -0.38 -7.69
C LEU A 39 8.42 0.28 -7.14
N ARG A 40 7.65 -0.49 -6.40
CA ARG A 40 6.76 -0.02 -5.36
C ARG A 40 7.34 -0.44 -4.02
N VAL A 41 7.65 0.53 -3.17
CA VAL A 41 8.18 0.32 -1.82
C VAL A 41 7.05 0.51 -0.83
N SER A 42 6.89 -0.41 0.13
CA SER A 42 5.94 -0.30 1.24
C SER A 42 6.69 -0.13 2.55
N ILE A 43 6.21 0.80 3.37
CA ILE A 43 6.77 1.12 4.69
C ILE A 43 5.61 1.22 5.67
N PHE A 44 5.69 0.55 6.81
CA PHE A 44 4.71 0.75 7.89
C PHE A 44 4.70 2.21 8.31
N GLY A 45 3.49 2.74 8.45
CA GLY A 45 3.29 4.16 8.73
C GLY A 45 3.52 4.55 10.19
N PRO A 46 3.66 5.85 10.49
CA PRO A 46 3.92 6.32 11.83
C PRO A 46 2.75 6.06 12.80
N LEU A 47 1.51 6.06 12.31
CA LEU A 47 0.33 5.83 13.16
C LEU A 47 0.25 4.36 13.56
N GLU A 48 0.50 3.44 12.63
CA GLU A 48 0.53 2.01 12.90
C GLU A 48 1.64 1.65 13.89
N HIS A 49 2.86 2.15 13.69
CA HIS A 49 3.95 1.99 14.64
C HIS A 49 3.60 2.53 16.02
N TYR A 50 2.97 3.71 16.07
CA TYR A 50 2.58 4.33 17.33
C TYR A 50 1.55 3.48 18.08
N LEU A 51 0.50 3.01 17.38
CA LEU A 51 -0.53 2.17 17.97
C LEU A 51 0.03 0.87 18.53
N HIS A 52 0.97 0.25 17.82
CA HIS A 52 1.56 -1.01 18.19
C HIS A 52 2.48 -0.90 19.41
N GLU A 53 3.33 0.14 19.47
CA GLU A 53 4.37 0.28 20.48
C GLU A 53 3.91 1.07 21.73
N ILE A 54 2.98 2.02 21.56
CA ILE A 54 2.60 3.00 22.58
C ILE A 54 1.11 2.90 22.95
N GLY A 55 0.27 2.55 21.97
CA GLY A 55 -1.17 2.50 22.11
C GLY A 55 -1.86 3.76 21.59
N ASN A 56 -3.05 4.08 22.10
CA ASN A 56 -3.91 5.11 21.52
C ASN A 56 -3.88 6.48 22.23
N THR A 57 -3.16 6.60 23.35
CA THR A 57 -2.97 7.89 24.05
C THR A 57 -1.99 8.78 23.30
N PRO A 58 -2.37 9.99 22.86
CA PRO A 58 -1.50 10.80 21.99
C PRO A 58 -0.37 11.50 22.77
N TYR A 59 0.87 11.25 22.34
CA TYR A 59 2.06 12.02 22.70
C TYR A 59 2.59 12.65 21.43
N GLN A 60 2.37 13.94 21.24
CA GLN A 60 2.60 14.64 19.98
C GLN A 60 4.07 14.58 19.53
N ASP A 61 5.01 14.78 20.45
CA ASP A 61 6.45 14.72 20.18
C ASP A 61 6.90 13.34 19.64
N VAL A 62 6.30 12.27 20.16
CA VAL A 62 6.56 10.90 19.69
C VAL A 62 5.99 10.68 18.29
N LEU A 63 4.74 11.11 18.05
CA LEU A 63 4.11 11.05 16.74
C LEU A 63 4.92 11.81 15.68
N GLU A 64 5.37 13.01 16.00
CA GLU A 64 6.19 13.83 15.11
C GLU A 64 7.58 13.23 14.87
N GLY A 65 8.17 12.58 15.87
CA GLY A 65 9.44 11.85 15.77
C GLY A 65 9.31 10.64 14.83
N LEU A 66 8.24 9.85 14.99
CA LEU A 66 7.94 8.71 14.11
C LEU A 66 7.65 9.18 12.67
N ALA A 67 6.85 10.24 12.49
CA ALA A 67 6.59 10.80 11.18
C ALA A 67 7.90 11.20 10.45
N GLY A 68 8.81 11.88 11.13
CA GLY A 68 10.11 12.23 10.59
C GLY A 68 11.00 11.01 10.30
N THR A 69 10.91 9.98 11.14
CA THR A 69 11.62 8.71 10.92
C THR A 69 11.13 8.02 9.65
N ILE A 70 9.81 7.85 9.49
CA ILE A 70 9.22 7.21 8.31
C ILE A 70 9.49 8.05 7.05
N GLN A 71 9.42 9.37 7.14
CA GLN A 71 9.78 10.28 6.05
C GLN A 71 11.23 10.05 5.57
N ARG A 72 12.20 9.86 6.49
CA ARG A 72 13.59 9.58 6.14
C ARG A 72 13.73 8.23 5.42
N PHE A 73 13.07 7.17 5.89
CA PHE A 73 13.02 5.89 5.19
C PHE A 73 12.40 6.02 3.80
N ALA A 74 11.28 6.73 3.69
CA ALA A 74 10.63 6.98 2.41
C ALA A 74 11.54 7.71 1.42
N LYS A 75 12.17 8.80 1.86
CA LYS A 75 13.11 9.60 1.07
C LYS A 75 14.30 8.77 0.59
N ASN A 76 14.91 7.97 1.46
CA ASN A 76 16.07 7.13 1.13
C ASN A 76 15.69 5.91 0.26
N SER A 77 14.40 5.59 0.15
CA SER A 77 13.88 4.54 -0.73
C SER A 77 13.61 5.02 -2.15
N VAL A 78 13.75 6.31 -2.43
CA VAL A 78 13.55 6.88 -3.77
C VAL A 78 14.83 6.70 -4.59
N LEU A 79 14.86 5.63 -5.38
CA LEU A 79 15.90 5.35 -6.36
C LEU A 79 15.49 5.91 -7.72
N ASN A 80 16.42 6.56 -8.44
CA ASN A 80 16.17 7.00 -9.80
C ASN A 80 17.46 7.06 -10.60
N ASN A 81 17.66 6.08 -11.47
CA ASN A 81 18.74 6.07 -12.45
C ASN A 81 18.27 5.36 -13.74
N LYS A 82 19.18 5.13 -14.69
CA LYS A 82 18.81 4.52 -15.98
C LYS A 82 18.30 3.07 -15.88
N TYR A 83 18.60 2.36 -14.78
CA TYR A 83 18.26 0.96 -14.60
C TYR A 83 17.04 0.72 -13.72
N ILE A 84 16.80 1.64 -12.76
CA ILE A 84 15.77 1.48 -11.74
C ILE A 84 15.15 2.83 -11.38
N GLU A 85 13.85 2.81 -11.07
CA GLU A 85 13.16 3.93 -10.43
C GLU A 85 12.17 3.41 -9.37
N THR A 86 12.05 4.14 -8.29
CA THR A 86 10.95 3.98 -7.34
C THR A 86 9.74 4.77 -7.87
N ALA A 87 8.80 4.05 -8.45
CA ALA A 87 7.58 4.65 -9.00
C ALA A 87 6.61 5.08 -7.90
N VAL A 88 6.50 4.28 -6.84
CA VAL A 88 5.56 4.50 -5.73
C VAL A 88 6.26 4.20 -4.41
N VAL A 89 6.09 5.07 -3.41
CA VAL A 89 6.32 4.76 -1.99
C VAL A 89 4.96 4.75 -1.30
N SER A 90 4.61 3.61 -0.71
CA SER A 90 3.38 3.37 0.03
C SER A 90 3.68 3.41 1.52
N ILE A 91 2.96 4.24 2.24
CA ILE A 91 2.94 4.25 3.70
C ILE A 91 1.70 3.45 4.11
N ASP A 92 1.91 2.36 4.82
CA ASP A 92 0.87 1.40 5.12
C ASP A 92 0.35 1.64 6.56
N GLU A 93 -0.93 2.02 6.68
CA GLU A 93 -1.64 2.33 7.92
C GLU A 93 -2.87 1.40 8.06
N PRO A 94 -2.66 0.08 8.25
CA PRO A 94 -3.73 -0.90 8.20
C PRO A 94 -4.81 -0.69 9.26
N SER A 95 -4.46 -0.18 10.45
CA SER A 95 -5.41 0.06 11.54
C SER A 95 -6.21 1.36 11.39
N PHE A 96 -5.81 2.25 10.48
CA PHE A 96 -6.47 3.55 10.31
C PHE A 96 -7.95 3.39 9.92
N GLY A 97 -8.82 4.09 10.62
CA GLY A 97 -10.28 4.08 10.40
C GLY A 97 -11.06 3.09 11.27
N PHE A 98 -10.41 2.13 11.95
CA PHE A 98 -11.09 1.25 12.91
C PHE A 98 -10.38 1.13 14.26
N ASN A 99 -9.08 1.40 14.33
CA ASN A 99 -8.35 1.57 15.57
C ASN A 99 -7.49 2.83 15.43
N ASN A 100 -7.86 3.91 16.12
CA ASN A 100 -7.25 5.21 15.95
C ASN A 100 -6.60 5.70 17.24
N ILE A 101 -5.51 6.46 17.10
CA ILE A 101 -4.94 7.29 18.15
C ILE A 101 -5.99 8.33 18.54
N GLN A 102 -6.17 8.57 19.85
CA GLN A 102 -7.12 9.54 20.39
C GLN A 102 -6.61 10.99 20.25
N ALA A 103 -6.26 11.37 19.03
CA ALA A 103 -5.79 12.70 18.69
C ALA A 103 -6.79 13.42 17.76
N PRO A 104 -6.84 14.75 17.79
CA PRO A 104 -7.61 15.53 16.82
C PRO A 104 -7.18 15.23 15.37
N SER A 105 -8.12 15.32 14.44
CA SER A 105 -7.88 15.02 13.02
C SER A 105 -6.78 15.89 12.41
N ASP A 106 -6.68 17.15 12.79
CA ASP A 106 -5.63 18.08 12.33
C ASP A 106 -4.22 17.66 12.78
N VAL A 107 -4.09 17.07 13.99
CA VAL A 107 -2.83 16.50 14.47
C VAL A 107 -2.44 15.29 13.63
N ILE A 108 -3.38 14.37 13.38
CA ILE A 108 -3.17 13.17 12.53
C ILE A 108 -2.80 13.58 11.10
N CYS A 109 -3.52 14.55 10.52
CA CYS A 109 -3.21 15.08 9.20
C CYS A 109 -1.81 15.73 9.16
N GLY A 110 -1.42 16.46 10.20
CA GLY A 110 -0.09 17.06 10.32
C GLY A 110 1.03 16.01 10.37
N VAL A 111 0.83 14.92 11.11
CA VAL A 111 1.74 13.75 11.14
C VAL A 111 1.91 13.15 9.75
N LEU A 112 0.81 12.95 9.02
CA LEU A 112 0.85 12.40 7.67
C LEU A 112 1.45 13.37 6.66
N GLU A 113 1.15 14.69 6.76
CA GLU A 113 1.81 15.70 5.91
C GLU A 113 3.34 15.64 6.04
N LYS A 114 3.85 15.54 7.27
CA LYS A 114 5.28 15.40 7.54
C LYS A 114 5.84 14.10 6.98
N THR A 115 5.10 13.00 7.15
CA THR A 115 5.50 11.67 6.65
C THR A 115 5.64 11.66 5.13
N PHE A 116 4.72 12.30 4.42
CA PHE A 116 4.71 12.38 2.95
C PHE A 116 5.55 13.54 2.37
N ASP A 117 6.32 14.26 3.20
CA ASP A 117 7.19 15.34 2.71
C ASP A 117 8.49 14.78 2.11
N PHE A 118 8.36 14.14 0.96
CA PHE A 118 9.45 13.70 0.08
C PHE A 118 9.04 13.83 -1.38
N LYS A 119 10.00 13.73 -2.30
CA LYS A 119 9.80 13.90 -3.75
C LYS A 119 10.44 12.79 -4.52
N GLY A 120 10.07 12.64 -5.80
CA GLY A 120 10.70 11.72 -6.74
C GLY A 120 10.01 10.37 -6.88
N ALA A 121 8.92 10.13 -6.15
CA ALA A 121 8.03 8.98 -6.30
C ALA A 121 6.59 9.40 -6.00
N VAL A 122 5.62 8.64 -6.48
CA VAL A 122 4.21 8.79 -6.09
C VAL A 122 4.04 8.41 -4.63
N ARG A 123 3.38 9.27 -3.85
CA ARG A 123 3.15 9.12 -2.41
C ARG A 123 1.79 8.49 -2.19
N GLN A 124 1.78 7.27 -1.71
CA GLN A 124 0.57 6.47 -1.51
C GLN A 124 0.38 6.13 -0.03
N ILE A 125 -0.86 6.19 0.45
CA ILE A 125 -1.26 5.57 1.72
C ILE A 125 -2.02 4.28 1.42
N HIS A 126 -1.74 3.21 2.17
CA HIS A 126 -2.49 1.96 2.07
C HIS A 126 -3.26 1.67 3.35
N LEU A 127 -4.54 1.33 3.19
CA LEU A 127 -5.50 1.13 4.26
C LEU A 127 -6.22 -0.21 4.08
N HIS A 128 -6.55 -0.90 5.17
CA HIS A 128 -7.48 -2.04 5.15
C HIS A 128 -8.94 -1.57 5.14
N SER A 129 -9.22 -0.43 5.79
CA SER A 129 -10.56 0.17 5.83
C SER A 129 -10.56 1.56 5.20
N ALA A 130 -11.60 1.88 4.44
CA ALA A 130 -11.81 3.22 3.93
C ALA A 130 -12.57 4.14 4.91
N ALA A 131 -12.90 3.66 6.13
CA ALA A 131 -13.39 4.53 7.19
C ALA A 131 -12.33 5.58 7.55
N GLY A 132 -12.72 6.82 7.77
CA GLY A 132 -11.75 7.91 8.05
C GLY A 132 -11.03 8.47 6.81
N VAL A 133 -11.29 7.97 5.62
CA VAL A 133 -10.67 8.45 4.37
C VAL A 133 -10.89 9.95 4.12
N HIS A 134 -11.96 10.53 4.67
CA HIS A 134 -12.26 11.96 4.54
C HIS A 134 -11.14 12.85 5.08
N ASP A 135 -10.54 12.48 6.21
CA ASP A 135 -9.41 13.23 6.80
C ASP A 135 -8.20 13.21 5.86
N LEU A 136 -7.95 12.09 5.20
CA LEU A 136 -6.84 11.91 4.28
C LEU A 136 -6.95 12.73 2.99
N LEU A 137 -8.16 13.13 2.60
CA LEU A 137 -8.35 14.01 1.45
C LEU A 137 -7.72 15.38 1.66
N SER A 138 -7.58 15.83 2.92
CA SER A 138 -6.94 17.11 3.28
C SER A 138 -5.42 17.09 3.29
N VAL A 139 -4.79 15.89 3.33
CA VAL A 139 -3.33 15.72 3.36
C VAL A 139 -2.74 16.08 2.00
N LYS A 140 -2.12 17.24 1.88
CA LYS A 140 -1.64 17.83 0.61
C LYS A 140 -0.52 17.02 -0.02
N ASN A 141 0.40 16.51 0.81
CA ASN A 141 1.55 15.74 0.35
C ASN A 141 1.21 14.30 -0.07
N LEU A 142 -0.03 13.86 0.09
CA LEU A 142 -0.50 12.54 -0.35
C LEU A 142 -1.04 12.62 -1.78
N ASP A 143 -0.63 11.70 -2.65
CA ASP A 143 -1.07 11.65 -4.05
C ASP A 143 -2.17 10.59 -4.28
N VAL A 144 -2.02 9.41 -3.66
CA VAL A 144 -2.85 8.23 -3.95
C VAL A 144 -3.41 7.61 -2.68
N LEU A 145 -4.72 7.47 -2.61
CA LEU A 145 -5.39 6.64 -1.63
C LEU A 145 -5.40 5.18 -2.11
N SER A 146 -5.09 4.23 -1.25
CA SER A 146 -5.16 2.81 -1.56
C SER A 146 -5.92 2.05 -0.49
N PHE A 147 -6.84 1.20 -0.88
CA PHE A 147 -7.58 0.34 0.05
C PHE A 147 -7.91 -1.04 -0.56
N GLU A 148 -8.21 -1.97 0.33
CA GLU A 148 -8.72 -3.29 -0.03
C GLU A 148 -10.16 -3.19 -0.54
N TYR A 149 -10.44 -3.84 -1.66
CA TYR A 149 -11.81 -3.96 -2.16
C TYR A 149 -12.23 -5.42 -2.30
N ALA A 150 -11.31 -6.31 -2.62
CA ALA A 150 -11.65 -7.71 -2.86
C ALA A 150 -12.07 -8.42 -1.56
N ALA A 151 -11.35 -8.23 -0.46
CA ALA A 151 -11.69 -8.76 0.86
C ALA A 151 -12.74 -7.89 1.59
N SER A 152 -12.74 -6.58 1.33
CA SER A 152 -13.60 -5.60 2.01
C SER A 152 -14.45 -4.79 1.01
N PRO A 153 -15.50 -5.40 0.38
CA PRO A 153 -16.25 -4.77 -0.71
C PRO A 153 -16.90 -3.43 -0.36
N LYS A 154 -17.26 -3.21 0.90
CA LYS A 154 -17.86 -1.95 1.37
C LYS A 154 -16.91 -0.74 1.27
N ASN A 155 -15.61 -0.96 1.24
CA ASN A 155 -14.64 0.13 1.13
C ASN A 155 -14.84 0.98 -0.13
N ILE A 156 -15.30 0.36 -1.22
CA ILE A 156 -15.52 1.08 -2.48
C ILE A 156 -16.60 2.17 -2.34
N ASP A 157 -17.51 2.04 -1.38
CA ASP A 157 -18.63 2.99 -1.19
C ASP A 157 -18.23 4.21 -0.37
N ALA A 158 -17.11 4.14 0.37
CA ALA A 158 -16.64 5.24 1.22
C ALA A 158 -16.03 6.41 0.43
N VAL A 159 -15.60 6.18 -0.81
CA VAL A 159 -14.95 7.19 -1.65
C VAL A 159 -15.71 7.34 -2.96
N SER A 160 -16.01 8.58 -3.35
CA SER A 160 -16.56 8.89 -4.67
C SER A 160 -15.51 9.49 -5.60
N LYS A 161 -15.75 9.45 -6.91
CA LYS A 161 -14.90 10.11 -7.90
C LYS A 161 -14.84 11.62 -7.66
N SER A 162 -15.96 12.25 -7.33
CA SER A 162 -16.03 13.69 -7.06
C SER A 162 -15.22 14.11 -5.84
N MET A 163 -15.14 13.27 -4.80
CA MET A 163 -14.26 13.53 -3.64
C MET A 163 -12.78 13.54 -4.05
N LEU A 164 -12.38 12.58 -4.88
CA LEU A 164 -11.01 12.51 -5.41
C LEU A 164 -10.68 13.71 -6.31
N GLU A 165 -11.62 14.11 -7.15
CA GLU A 165 -11.49 15.30 -8.02
C GLU A 165 -11.37 16.59 -7.21
N GLY A 166 -12.23 16.75 -6.19
CA GLY A 166 -12.21 17.94 -5.32
C GLY A 166 -10.93 18.08 -4.49
N ALA A 167 -10.30 16.96 -4.13
CA ALA A 167 -9.06 16.93 -3.35
C ALA A 167 -7.80 16.77 -4.23
N ASP A 168 -7.95 16.67 -5.56
CA ASP A 168 -6.90 16.34 -6.52
C ASP A 168 -6.11 15.07 -6.15
N LYS A 169 -6.83 14.00 -5.77
CA LYS A 169 -6.26 12.70 -5.43
C LYS A 169 -6.53 11.66 -6.51
N GLN A 170 -5.66 10.68 -6.53
CA GLN A 170 -5.81 9.45 -7.29
C GLN A 170 -6.17 8.30 -6.36
N ILE A 171 -6.55 7.17 -6.93
CA ILE A 171 -6.89 5.98 -6.15
C ILE A 171 -6.24 4.72 -6.72
N ARG A 172 -5.79 3.84 -5.82
CA ARG A 172 -5.45 2.45 -6.08
C ARG A 172 -6.51 1.57 -5.44
N VAL A 173 -7.09 0.66 -6.20
CA VAL A 173 -8.10 -0.28 -5.70
C VAL A 173 -7.52 -1.69 -5.72
N GLY A 174 -7.53 -2.35 -4.57
CA GLY A 174 -7.24 -3.78 -4.46
C GLY A 174 -8.36 -4.60 -5.06
N ILE A 175 -8.07 -5.51 -6.00
CA ILE A 175 -9.07 -6.26 -6.77
C ILE A 175 -8.94 -7.77 -6.65
N ALA A 176 -7.90 -8.25 -6.00
CA ALA A 176 -7.66 -9.66 -5.75
C ALA A 176 -7.38 -9.88 -4.26
N ARG A 177 -8.03 -10.87 -3.65
CA ARG A 177 -7.91 -11.18 -2.23
C ARG A 177 -6.49 -11.60 -1.87
N THR A 178 -6.05 -11.15 -0.71
CA THR A 178 -4.75 -11.50 -0.11
C THR A 178 -4.87 -12.03 1.31
N ASP A 179 -6.06 -12.03 1.87
CA ASP A 179 -6.42 -12.50 3.20
C ASP A 179 -6.38 -14.04 3.28
N ILE A 180 -5.18 -14.60 3.19
CA ILE A 180 -4.92 -16.03 3.01
C ILE A 180 -5.54 -16.88 4.12
N ASP A 181 -5.55 -16.40 5.35
CA ASP A 181 -6.14 -17.12 6.48
C ASP A 181 -7.65 -17.29 6.30
N SER A 182 -8.36 -16.25 5.84
CA SER A 182 -9.79 -16.33 5.53
C SER A 182 -10.06 -17.26 4.35
N ILE A 183 -9.22 -17.19 3.30
CA ILE A 183 -9.33 -18.10 2.15
C ILE A 183 -9.16 -19.57 2.58
N LEU A 184 -8.17 -19.86 3.40
CA LEU A 184 -7.93 -21.20 3.93
C LEU A 184 -9.09 -21.67 4.81
N ALA A 185 -9.62 -20.81 5.69
CA ALA A 185 -10.78 -21.13 6.52
C ALA A 185 -12.01 -21.48 5.66
N GLU A 186 -12.32 -20.67 4.64
CA GLU A 186 -13.42 -20.93 3.70
C GLU A 186 -13.26 -22.24 2.94
N LEU A 187 -12.03 -22.59 2.54
CA LEU A 187 -11.74 -23.85 1.86
C LEU A 187 -11.91 -25.06 2.81
N TYR A 188 -11.45 -24.89 4.05
CA TYR A 188 -11.58 -25.91 5.09
C TYR A 188 -13.06 -26.21 5.42
N GLU A 189 -13.89 -25.18 5.54
CA GLU A 189 -15.35 -25.31 5.71
C GLU A 189 -16.02 -26.05 4.54
N LYS A 190 -15.47 -25.94 3.32
CA LYS A 190 -15.90 -26.67 2.13
C LYS A 190 -15.32 -28.10 2.03
N GLY A 191 -14.61 -28.56 3.07
CA GLY A 191 -14.02 -29.92 3.12
C GLY A 191 -12.66 -30.05 2.40
N VAL A 192 -12.02 -28.93 2.02
CA VAL A 192 -10.71 -28.94 1.35
C VAL A 192 -9.61 -28.83 2.38
N GLY A 193 -9.12 -29.95 2.90
CA GLY A 193 -8.09 -29.98 3.97
C GLY A 193 -6.67 -29.63 3.49
N LYS A 194 -6.37 -29.80 2.19
CA LYS A 194 -5.07 -29.45 1.57
C LYS A 194 -5.34 -28.80 0.21
N PRO A 195 -5.55 -27.48 0.19
CA PRO A 195 -5.84 -26.80 -1.07
C PRO A 195 -4.62 -26.81 -1.99
N SER A 196 -4.86 -26.97 -3.28
CA SER A 196 -3.85 -26.76 -4.32
C SER A 196 -3.58 -25.26 -4.49
N VAL A 197 -2.44 -24.93 -5.10
CA VAL A 197 -2.08 -23.55 -5.44
C VAL A 197 -3.19 -22.84 -6.22
N ASP A 198 -3.83 -23.57 -7.15
CA ASP A 198 -4.93 -23.06 -7.97
C ASP A 198 -6.17 -22.68 -7.14
N GLN A 199 -6.48 -23.44 -6.10
CA GLN A 199 -7.62 -23.18 -5.20
C GLN A 199 -7.41 -22.00 -4.26
N LEU A 200 -6.15 -21.63 -3.98
CA LEU A 200 -5.82 -20.47 -3.14
C LEU A 200 -6.05 -19.14 -3.86
N VAL A 201 -6.06 -19.16 -5.18
CA VAL A 201 -6.14 -17.93 -5.99
C VAL A 201 -7.50 -17.85 -6.68
N GLU A 202 -8.19 -16.74 -6.47
CA GLU A 202 -9.49 -16.49 -7.10
C GLU A 202 -9.44 -16.62 -8.62
N PRO A 203 -10.57 -17.04 -9.26
CA PRO A 203 -10.69 -17.05 -10.72
C PRO A 203 -10.45 -15.65 -11.31
N LYS A 204 -9.76 -15.59 -12.44
CA LYS A 204 -9.45 -14.31 -13.12
C LYS A 204 -10.73 -13.52 -13.48
N GLU A 205 -11.82 -14.20 -13.74
CA GLU A 205 -13.13 -13.61 -14.06
C GLU A 205 -13.69 -12.81 -12.88
N THR A 206 -13.48 -13.29 -11.65
CA THR A 206 -13.85 -12.58 -10.42
C THR A 206 -13.01 -11.30 -10.25
N ILE A 207 -11.70 -11.41 -10.46
CA ILE A 207 -10.78 -10.27 -10.40
C ILE A 207 -11.11 -9.24 -11.50
N GLU A 208 -11.38 -9.71 -12.73
CA GLU A 208 -11.78 -8.86 -13.86
C GLU A 208 -13.07 -8.09 -13.57
N LYS A 209 -14.08 -8.76 -13.01
CA LYS A 209 -15.34 -8.13 -12.64
C LYS A 209 -15.12 -6.99 -11.63
N ARG A 210 -14.30 -7.21 -10.60
CA ARG A 210 -13.98 -6.17 -9.61
C ARG A 210 -13.23 -4.99 -10.26
N TYR A 211 -12.28 -5.28 -11.15
CA TYR A 211 -11.59 -4.21 -11.89
C TYR A 211 -12.57 -3.35 -12.68
N ARG A 212 -13.51 -3.96 -13.44
CA ARG A 212 -14.50 -3.23 -14.23
C ARG A 212 -15.40 -2.35 -13.35
N VAL A 213 -15.87 -2.86 -12.22
CA VAL A 213 -16.69 -2.09 -11.26
C VAL A 213 -15.89 -0.89 -10.73
N ALA A 214 -14.66 -1.10 -10.28
CA ALA A 214 -13.80 -0.04 -9.77
C ALA A 214 -13.47 1.00 -10.86
N LYS A 215 -13.14 0.54 -12.07
CA LYS A 215 -12.83 1.43 -13.20
C LYS A 215 -14.04 2.23 -13.67
N GLN A 216 -15.22 1.64 -13.66
CA GLN A 216 -16.47 2.34 -13.94
C GLN A 216 -16.74 3.44 -12.90
N LYS A 217 -16.49 3.15 -11.62
CA LYS A 217 -16.73 4.09 -10.53
C LYS A 217 -15.76 5.27 -10.54
N TYR A 218 -14.47 5.01 -10.69
CA TYR A 218 -13.44 6.03 -10.50
C TYR A 218 -12.86 6.59 -11.82
N GLY A 219 -13.06 5.91 -12.93
CA GLY A 219 -12.61 6.38 -14.25
C GLY A 219 -11.10 6.61 -14.31
N ASP A 220 -10.72 7.81 -14.70
CA ASP A 220 -9.34 8.30 -14.80
C ASP A 220 -8.65 8.49 -13.44
N ARG A 221 -9.41 8.69 -12.36
CA ARG A 221 -8.85 8.78 -11.00
C ARG A 221 -8.29 7.45 -10.50
N MET A 222 -8.69 6.31 -11.06
CA MET A 222 -8.08 5.01 -10.77
C MET A 222 -6.82 4.80 -11.63
N THR A 223 -5.67 5.17 -11.06
CA THR A 223 -4.37 5.08 -11.74
C THR A 223 -3.63 3.78 -11.47
N PHE A 224 -3.90 3.15 -10.33
CA PHE A 224 -3.28 1.89 -9.92
C PHE A 224 -4.32 0.85 -9.50
N THR A 225 -3.94 -0.41 -9.66
CA THR A 225 -4.69 -1.57 -9.15
C THR A 225 -3.75 -2.75 -8.92
N GLY A 226 -4.19 -3.73 -8.15
CA GLY A 226 -3.40 -4.92 -7.85
C GLY A 226 -4.09 -5.80 -6.81
N PRO A 227 -3.36 -6.72 -6.18
CA PRO A 227 -3.84 -7.44 -5.00
C PRO A 227 -4.21 -6.46 -3.87
N ASP A 228 -5.08 -6.86 -2.96
CA ASP A 228 -5.52 -6.02 -1.85
C ASP A 228 -4.34 -5.54 -1.00
N CYS A 229 -3.53 -6.46 -0.51
CA CYS A 229 -2.41 -6.19 0.37
C CYS A 229 -1.13 -6.92 -0.07
N GLY A 230 -0.13 -7.02 0.82
CA GLY A 230 1.12 -7.77 0.62
C GLY A 230 0.92 -9.28 0.59
N LEU A 231 1.93 -10.00 0.10
CA LEU A 231 1.89 -11.46 -0.09
C LEU A 231 2.85 -12.20 0.87
N GLY A 232 3.39 -11.51 1.88
CA GLY A 232 4.38 -12.10 2.81
C GLY A 232 3.86 -13.30 3.62
N GLY A 233 2.56 -13.38 3.88
CA GLY A 233 1.92 -14.50 4.59
C GLY A 233 1.47 -15.65 3.69
N TRP A 234 1.71 -15.59 2.37
CA TRP A 234 1.26 -16.61 1.44
C TRP A 234 2.07 -17.92 1.58
N PRO A 235 1.43 -19.11 1.41
CA PRO A 235 2.05 -20.40 1.73
C PRO A 235 3.26 -20.75 0.85
N SER A 236 3.35 -20.19 -0.35
CA SER A 236 4.47 -20.44 -1.26
C SER A 236 4.66 -19.29 -2.25
N GLN A 237 5.87 -19.15 -2.77
CA GLN A 237 6.16 -18.20 -3.87
C GLN A 237 5.34 -18.53 -5.13
N GLU A 238 5.08 -19.80 -5.40
CA GLU A 238 4.28 -20.23 -6.54
C GLU A 238 2.84 -19.72 -6.45
N SER A 239 2.20 -19.81 -5.27
CA SER A 239 0.85 -19.27 -5.07
C SER A 239 0.81 -17.75 -5.16
N ALA A 240 1.79 -17.05 -4.60
CA ALA A 240 1.94 -15.61 -4.71
C ALA A 240 2.15 -15.17 -6.17
N GLN A 241 3.01 -15.86 -6.92
CA GLN A 241 3.23 -15.60 -8.34
C GLN A 241 1.95 -15.81 -9.15
N LEU A 242 1.22 -16.91 -8.92
CA LEU A 242 -0.03 -17.19 -9.62
C LEU A 242 -1.07 -16.09 -9.40
N LEU A 243 -1.18 -15.56 -8.16
CA LEU A 243 -2.07 -14.43 -7.86
C LEU A 243 -1.70 -13.20 -8.69
N LEU A 244 -0.42 -12.83 -8.72
CA LEU A 244 0.05 -11.68 -9.49
C LEU A 244 -0.22 -11.86 -10.99
N GLU A 245 0.07 -13.05 -11.54
CA GLU A 245 -0.18 -13.37 -12.95
C GLU A 245 -1.67 -13.29 -13.31
N ARG A 246 -2.55 -13.88 -12.47
CA ARG A 246 -4.00 -13.82 -12.69
C ARG A 246 -4.51 -12.39 -12.63
N THR A 247 -4.04 -11.62 -11.66
CA THR A 247 -4.41 -10.21 -11.52
C THR A 247 -4.03 -9.41 -12.77
N VAL A 248 -2.80 -9.55 -13.26
CA VAL A 248 -2.35 -8.87 -14.48
C VAL A 248 -3.13 -9.33 -15.71
N LYS A 249 -3.38 -10.65 -15.85
CA LYS A 249 -4.17 -11.20 -16.95
C LYS A 249 -5.61 -10.65 -16.95
N ALA A 250 -6.25 -10.59 -15.76
CA ALA A 250 -7.60 -10.04 -15.60
C ALA A 250 -7.69 -8.57 -16.01
N VAL A 251 -6.74 -7.74 -15.56
CA VAL A 251 -6.68 -6.31 -15.93
C VAL A 251 -6.48 -6.13 -17.43
N LYS A 252 -5.53 -6.87 -18.04
CA LYS A 252 -5.25 -6.78 -19.48
C LYS A 252 -6.46 -7.20 -20.34
N LEU A 253 -7.23 -8.19 -19.91
CA LEU A 253 -8.46 -8.60 -20.59
C LEU A 253 -9.53 -7.51 -20.50
N ALA A 254 -9.71 -6.94 -19.32
CA ALA A 254 -10.70 -5.88 -19.10
C ALA A 254 -10.41 -4.60 -19.88
N GLN A 255 -9.14 -4.30 -20.17
CA GLN A 255 -8.72 -3.11 -20.94
C GLN A 255 -8.88 -3.29 -22.45
N LYS A 256 -9.03 -4.51 -22.96
CA LYS A 256 -9.18 -4.80 -24.40
C LYS A 256 -10.64 -4.74 -24.88
N ASN A 257 -11.58 -4.83 -23.97
CA ASN A 257 -13.04 -4.84 -24.19
C ASN A 257 -13.67 -3.55 -23.66
#